data_1e0e8b021e3d3feb20b07673f34a8caf
#
_entry.id   1e0e8b021e3d3feb20b07673f34a8caf
#
_cell.length_a   1.000
_cell.length_b   1.000
_cell.length_c   1.000
_cell.angle_alpha   90.00
_cell.angle_beta   90.00
_cell.angle_gamma   90.00
#
_symmetry.space_group_name_H-M   'P 1'
#
loop_
_entity.id
_entity.type
_entity.pdbx_description
1 polymer ?
#
loop_
_entity_poly.entity_id
_entity_poly.type
_entity_poly.pdbx_seq_one_letter_code
_entity_poly.pdbx_strand_id
1 'polypeptide(L)'
;MCGGYYSYNEPHRPEFPGESRYQGQVLHPQFWPEDLDYEGKKVIVIGSGATAMTIVPSMTQKGAQVTMVQRSPTYVVSRPAEDKIANTLRKWLPEKWAYAITRLKNTTLSGYFYRQTRSQPAKTKAQLLGMATANLGEEMVKAHFTPSYNPWDQRMCLIPDGDLYQSINEGSAQVVTGDIETWTEQGLVMKDGTEVTGDIIVTATGITLTVMSGIAFDLDGTAINFPDTFTYKGMMYSGIPNMAHTFGYINASWTLRADLTAEYVCRLLNHMTANQQAVATPTLRPEDANMPTEDWIQDFSAGYMRRMMHLFPKQGQGPWRNTQDYKLDKKMIRRAPIEDGVLVFGDSGNIAPAMDSPTLTKVA
;
A
#
# COMPACT_ATOMS: atom_id res chain seq x y z
N MET A 1 0.03 -11.06 -14.15
CA MET A 1 0.16 -11.48 -12.73
C MET A 1 -0.57 -10.50 -11.82
N CYS A 2 -1.44 -10.98 -10.94
CA CYS A 2 -2.22 -10.18 -9.99
C CYS A 2 -2.19 -10.82 -8.58
N GLY A 3 -1.10 -11.47 -8.22
CA GLY A 3 -0.96 -12.25 -6.98
C GLY A 3 -0.90 -11.42 -5.68
N GLY A 4 -0.86 -10.09 -5.80
CA GLY A 4 -0.68 -9.21 -4.64
C GLY A 4 0.79 -9.05 -4.25
N TYR A 5 1.01 -8.45 -3.07
CA TYR A 5 2.35 -8.12 -2.58
C TYR A 5 2.54 -8.35 -1.07
N TYR A 6 1.65 -9.18 -0.50
CA TYR A 6 1.75 -9.62 0.90
C TYR A 6 2.11 -11.10 0.98
N SER A 7 2.87 -11.46 2.01
CA SER A 7 2.97 -12.85 2.41
C SER A 7 1.62 -13.33 2.96
N TYR A 8 1.13 -14.47 2.48
CA TYR A 8 -0.10 -15.07 2.99
C TYR A 8 0.12 -15.80 4.30
N ASN A 9 1.35 -16.26 4.56
CA ASN A 9 1.67 -17.15 5.68
C ASN A 9 2.46 -16.44 6.79
N GLU A 10 3.06 -15.28 6.50
CA GLU A 10 3.96 -14.59 7.42
C GLU A 10 3.51 -13.15 7.67
N PRO A 11 2.70 -12.91 8.72
CA PRO A 11 2.35 -11.57 9.13
C PRO A 11 3.56 -10.85 9.74
N HIS A 12 3.60 -9.55 9.68
CA HIS A 12 4.61 -8.81 10.43
C HIS A 12 4.20 -8.73 11.90
N ARG A 13 4.83 -9.56 12.71
CA ARG A 13 4.60 -9.62 14.13
C ARG A 13 5.93 -9.45 14.88
N PRO A 14 6.21 -8.25 15.43
CA PRO A 14 7.38 -8.06 16.28
C PRO A 14 7.24 -8.88 17.55
N GLU A 15 8.36 -9.30 18.11
CA GLU A 15 8.41 -9.91 19.42
C GLU A 15 8.20 -8.84 20.50
N PHE A 16 7.37 -9.16 21.48
CA PHE A 16 7.12 -8.27 22.60
C PHE A 16 7.69 -8.87 23.90
N PRO A 17 8.40 -8.09 24.73
CA PRO A 17 8.88 -8.59 26.02
C PRO A 17 7.72 -9.10 26.87
N GLY A 18 7.89 -10.29 27.44
CA GLY A 18 6.90 -10.88 28.33
C GLY A 18 5.62 -11.41 27.69
N GLU A 19 5.55 -11.51 26.37
CA GLU A 19 4.36 -11.98 25.66
C GLU A 19 3.84 -13.35 26.15
N SER A 20 4.74 -14.26 26.48
CA SER A 20 4.40 -15.60 27.01
C SER A 20 3.67 -15.60 28.37
N ARG A 21 3.65 -14.47 29.08
CA ARG A 21 2.94 -14.32 30.36
C ARG A 21 1.45 -14.05 30.16
N TYR A 22 1.06 -13.51 29.03
CA TYR A 22 -0.33 -13.11 28.79
C TYR A 22 -1.24 -14.35 28.72
N GLN A 23 -2.32 -14.33 29.50
CA GLN A 23 -3.24 -15.45 29.64
C GLN A 23 -4.50 -15.34 28.77
N GLY A 24 -4.72 -14.21 28.13
CA GLY A 24 -5.83 -13.99 27.22
C GLY A 24 -5.53 -14.48 25.80
N GLN A 25 -6.46 -14.25 24.89
CA GLN A 25 -6.33 -14.61 23.51
C GLN A 25 -5.49 -13.60 22.74
N VAL A 26 -4.52 -14.06 21.95
CA VAL A 26 -3.71 -13.23 21.05
C VAL A 26 -3.97 -13.63 19.60
N LEU A 27 -4.25 -12.66 18.75
CA LEU A 27 -4.49 -12.92 17.34
C LEU A 27 -3.88 -11.85 16.44
N HIS A 28 -3.62 -12.22 15.20
CA HIS A 28 -3.21 -11.30 14.15
C HIS A 28 -4.36 -11.15 13.13
N PRO A 29 -4.67 -9.93 12.66
CA PRO A 29 -5.80 -9.69 11.75
C PRO A 29 -5.79 -10.48 10.44
N GLN A 30 -4.62 -10.89 9.98
CA GLN A 30 -4.47 -11.71 8.77
C GLN A 30 -5.05 -13.14 8.96
N PHE A 31 -5.10 -13.62 10.20
CA PHE A 31 -5.64 -14.93 10.58
C PHE A 31 -6.80 -14.77 11.55
N TRP A 32 -7.78 -13.99 11.15
CA TRP A 32 -8.96 -13.71 11.97
C TRP A 32 -9.82 -14.95 12.13
N PRO A 33 -10.09 -15.43 13.38
CA PRO A 33 -11.01 -16.54 13.59
C PRO A 33 -12.45 -16.11 13.26
N GLU A 34 -13.16 -16.93 12.48
CA GLU A 34 -14.53 -16.60 12.04
C GLU A 34 -15.53 -16.59 13.21
N ASP A 35 -15.27 -17.41 14.24
CA ASP A 35 -16.09 -17.61 15.42
C ASP A 35 -15.64 -16.80 16.64
N LEU A 36 -14.77 -15.80 16.44
CA LEU A 36 -14.26 -14.95 17.53
C LEU A 36 -15.40 -14.18 18.20
N ASP A 37 -15.69 -14.55 19.44
CA ASP A 37 -16.60 -13.79 20.31
C ASP A 37 -15.85 -12.73 21.11
N TYR A 38 -16.21 -11.47 20.88
CA TYR A 38 -15.64 -10.31 21.58
C TYR A 38 -16.70 -9.35 22.10
N GLU A 39 -17.98 -9.71 22.06
CA GLU A 39 -19.05 -8.89 22.63
C GLU A 39 -18.85 -8.76 24.15
N GLY A 40 -18.92 -7.53 24.65
CA GLY A 40 -18.71 -7.21 26.06
C GLY A 40 -17.28 -7.36 26.58
N LYS A 41 -16.30 -7.78 25.73
CA LYS A 41 -14.91 -7.98 26.13
C LYS A 41 -14.09 -6.70 25.99
N LYS A 42 -13.01 -6.64 26.76
CA LYS A 42 -11.95 -5.63 26.60
C LYS A 42 -10.94 -6.11 25.56
N VAL A 43 -10.75 -5.33 24.50
CA VAL A 43 -9.84 -5.69 23.42
C VAL A 43 -8.74 -4.65 23.30
N ILE A 44 -7.49 -5.11 23.26
CA ILE A 44 -6.33 -4.27 22.97
C ILE A 44 -5.97 -4.45 21.50
N VAL A 45 -5.93 -3.37 20.74
CA VAL A 45 -5.49 -3.39 19.33
C VAL A 45 -4.14 -2.68 19.21
N ILE A 46 -3.07 -3.43 18.97
CA ILE A 46 -1.72 -2.88 18.84
C ILE A 46 -1.47 -2.47 17.39
N GLY A 47 -1.38 -1.18 17.15
CA GLY A 47 -1.12 -0.57 15.84
C GLY A 47 -1.95 0.66 15.58
N SER A 48 -1.53 1.46 14.58
CA SER A 48 -2.22 2.67 14.11
C SER A 48 -2.34 2.74 12.59
N GLY A 49 -2.14 1.61 11.91
CA GLY A 49 -2.31 1.51 10.46
C GLY A 49 -3.77 1.34 10.05
N ALA A 50 -4.02 1.22 8.73
CA ALA A 50 -5.36 1.06 8.17
C ALA A 50 -6.15 -0.08 8.83
N THR A 51 -5.48 -1.18 9.16
CA THR A 51 -6.10 -2.35 9.82
C THR A 51 -6.65 -1.97 11.19
N ALA A 52 -5.86 -1.34 12.07
CA ALA A 52 -6.30 -0.91 13.39
C ALA A 52 -7.44 0.11 13.28
N MET A 53 -7.31 1.11 12.38
CA MET A 53 -8.33 2.13 12.15
C MET A 53 -9.68 1.57 11.70
N THR A 54 -9.69 0.40 11.06
CA THR A 54 -10.91 -0.30 10.63
C THR A 54 -11.46 -1.24 11.72
N ILE A 55 -10.57 -1.99 12.38
CA ILE A 55 -10.96 -2.99 13.39
C ILE A 55 -11.56 -2.33 14.62
N VAL A 56 -10.96 -1.24 15.12
CA VAL A 56 -11.41 -0.56 16.34
C VAL A 56 -12.89 -0.18 16.26
N PRO A 57 -13.37 0.63 15.30
CA PRO A 57 -14.79 0.97 15.22
C PRO A 57 -15.68 -0.24 14.90
N SER A 58 -15.20 -1.20 14.12
CA SER A 58 -15.97 -2.41 13.81
C SER A 58 -16.23 -3.27 15.06
N MET A 59 -15.27 -3.36 15.98
CA MET A 59 -15.43 -4.12 17.22
C MET A 59 -16.30 -3.38 18.23
N THR A 60 -16.14 -2.04 18.35
CA THR A 60 -17.00 -1.25 19.26
C THR A 60 -18.47 -1.30 18.86
N GLN A 61 -18.77 -1.28 17.54
CA GLN A 61 -20.14 -1.42 17.04
C GLN A 61 -20.79 -2.76 17.41
N LYS A 62 -19.99 -3.78 17.72
CA LYS A 62 -20.45 -5.10 18.19
C LYS A 62 -20.28 -5.29 19.71
N GLY A 63 -20.17 -4.19 20.47
CA GLY A 63 -20.22 -4.19 21.92
C GLY A 63 -18.88 -4.38 22.64
N ALA A 64 -17.74 -4.45 21.95
CA ALA A 64 -16.44 -4.51 22.60
C ALA A 64 -16.01 -3.14 23.18
N GLN A 65 -15.25 -3.16 24.28
CA GLN A 65 -14.48 -2.01 24.78
C GLN A 65 -13.06 -2.10 24.22
N VAL A 66 -12.66 -1.16 23.35
CA VAL A 66 -11.41 -1.29 22.61
C VAL A 66 -10.39 -0.24 23.03
N THR A 67 -9.17 -0.68 23.38
CA THR A 67 -8.03 0.21 23.57
C THR A 67 -7.05 0.07 22.41
N MET A 68 -6.94 1.10 21.60
CA MET A 68 -5.92 1.16 20.54
C MET A 68 -4.58 1.61 21.12
N VAL A 69 -3.58 0.75 21.06
CA VAL A 69 -2.21 1.03 21.52
C VAL A 69 -1.33 1.29 20.32
N GLN A 70 -0.75 2.48 20.23
CA GLN A 70 0.11 2.89 19.13
C GLN A 70 1.46 3.43 19.60
N ARG A 71 2.52 3.08 18.89
CA ARG A 71 3.85 3.64 19.16
C ARG A 71 3.96 5.10 18.71
N SER A 72 3.37 5.42 17.57
CA SER A 72 3.37 6.76 16.98
C SER A 72 2.05 7.03 16.26
N PRO A 73 1.55 8.27 16.35
CA PRO A 73 0.34 8.67 15.65
C PRO A 73 0.45 8.55 14.12
N THR A 74 -0.72 8.40 13.47
CA THR A 74 -0.86 8.51 12.02
C THR A 74 -1.87 9.59 11.66
N TYR A 75 -1.81 10.11 10.42
CA TYR A 75 -2.84 11.02 9.92
C TYR A 75 -4.13 10.26 9.63
N VAL A 76 -5.21 10.75 10.20
CA VAL A 76 -6.55 10.19 10.03
C VAL A 76 -7.44 11.21 9.32
N VAL A 77 -8.14 10.77 8.29
CA VAL A 77 -9.01 11.61 7.46
C VAL A 77 -10.41 11.02 7.43
N SER A 78 -11.38 11.73 8.00
CA SER A 78 -12.79 11.36 7.88
C SER A 78 -13.33 11.78 6.50
N ARG A 79 -14.02 10.86 5.84
CA ARG A 79 -14.75 11.13 4.60
C ARG A 79 -16.09 10.38 4.58
N PRO A 80 -17.09 10.93 3.88
CA PRO A 80 -18.34 10.20 3.67
C PRO A 80 -18.09 8.83 3.03
N ALA A 81 -18.73 7.79 3.57
CA ALA A 81 -18.68 6.43 3.02
C ALA A 81 -19.29 6.38 1.61
N GLU A 82 -20.30 7.22 1.33
CA GLU A 82 -20.96 7.28 0.04
C GLU A 82 -20.61 8.53 -0.76
N ASP A 83 -20.37 8.36 -2.05
CA ASP A 83 -20.23 9.47 -3.01
C ASP A 83 -21.63 9.93 -3.49
N LYS A 84 -22.20 10.90 -2.77
CA LYS A 84 -23.54 11.47 -3.09
C LYS A 84 -23.62 12.02 -4.51
N ILE A 85 -22.53 12.58 -5.04
CA ILE A 85 -22.48 13.09 -6.42
C ILE A 85 -22.58 11.92 -7.41
N ALA A 86 -21.80 10.87 -7.19
CA ALA A 86 -21.87 9.67 -8.03
C ALA A 86 -23.27 9.03 -8.00
N ASN A 87 -23.87 8.93 -6.82
CA ASN A 87 -25.23 8.40 -6.65
C ASN A 87 -26.27 9.26 -7.37
N THR A 88 -26.13 10.59 -7.34
CA THR A 88 -27.01 11.50 -8.09
C THR A 88 -26.82 11.37 -9.60
N LEU A 89 -25.58 11.31 -10.07
CA LEU A 89 -25.30 11.13 -11.51
C LEU A 89 -25.89 9.83 -12.05
N ARG A 90 -25.82 8.73 -11.29
CA ARG A 90 -26.40 7.43 -11.68
C ARG A 90 -27.93 7.47 -11.81
N LYS A 91 -28.60 8.35 -11.08
CA LYS A 91 -30.07 8.51 -11.17
C LYS A 91 -30.49 9.25 -12.43
N TRP A 92 -29.68 10.17 -12.94
CA TRP A 92 -30.06 11.10 -13.99
C TRP A 92 -29.36 10.87 -15.34
N LEU A 93 -28.26 10.13 -15.36
CA LEU A 93 -27.47 9.93 -16.56
C LEU A 93 -27.34 8.44 -16.89
N PRO A 94 -27.18 8.09 -18.18
CA PRO A 94 -26.78 6.76 -18.58
C PRO A 94 -25.50 6.34 -17.85
N GLU A 95 -25.39 5.05 -17.49
CA GLU A 95 -24.31 4.50 -16.67
C GLU A 95 -22.91 4.90 -17.17
N LYS A 96 -22.68 4.83 -18.48
CA LYS A 96 -21.41 5.20 -19.12
C LYS A 96 -20.98 6.64 -18.83
N TRP A 97 -21.93 7.58 -18.86
CA TRP A 97 -21.66 8.99 -18.60
C TRP A 97 -21.49 9.26 -17.10
N ALA A 98 -22.34 8.68 -16.27
CA ALA A 98 -22.23 8.76 -14.81
C ALA A 98 -20.88 8.25 -14.34
N TYR A 99 -20.43 7.10 -14.86
CA TYR A 99 -19.12 6.54 -14.59
C TYR A 99 -17.98 7.46 -15.05
N ALA A 100 -18.02 7.94 -16.31
CA ALA A 100 -16.95 8.79 -16.85
C ALA A 100 -16.77 10.09 -16.07
N ILE A 101 -17.87 10.77 -15.71
CA ILE A 101 -17.85 12.02 -14.93
C ILE A 101 -17.35 11.74 -13.51
N THR A 102 -17.86 10.70 -12.85
CA THR A 102 -17.41 10.32 -11.50
C THR A 102 -15.93 9.98 -11.48
N ARG A 103 -15.46 9.19 -12.46
CA ARG A 103 -14.04 8.84 -12.59
C ARG A 103 -13.17 10.09 -12.82
N LEU A 104 -13.59 10.98 -13.71
CA LEU A 104 -12.85 12.24 -13.97
C LEU A 104 -12.77 13.10 -12.70
N LYS A 105 -13.90 13.29 -12.01
CA LYS A 105 -13.97 14.02 -10.74
C LYS A 105 -13.00 13.40 -9.72
N ASN A 106 -13.11 12.11 -9.44
CA ASN A 106 -12.36 11.46 -8.37
C ASN A 106 -10.86 11.41 -8.66
N THR A 107 -10.45 11.10 -9.90
CA THR A 107 -9.03 11.11 -10.29
C THR A 107 -8.42 12.51 -10.26
N THR A 108 -9.17 13.53 -10.66
CA THR A 108 -8.71 14.92 -10.66
C THR A 108 -8.55 15.45 -9.23
N LEU A 109 -9.58 15.25 -8.39
CA LEU A 109 -9.55 15.69 -6.99
C LEU A 109 -8.45 14.99 -6.19
N SER A 110 -8.36 13.66 -6.29
CA SER A 110 -7.31 12.90 -5.59
C SER A 110 -5.90 13.36 -6.00
N GLY A 111 -5.68 13.53 -7.30
CA GLY A 111 -4.41 14.04 -7.81
C GLY A 111 -4.13 15.49 -7.40
N TYR A 112 -5.14 16.35 -7.31
CA TYR A 112 -5.01 17.71 -6.81
C TYR A 112 -4.60 17.73 -5.34
N PHE A 113 -5.33 17.00 -4.48
CA PHE A 113 -5.03 16.91 -3.05
C PHE A 113 -3.64 16.33 -2.79
N TYR A 114 -3.24 15.28 -3.51
CA TYR A 114 -1.90 14.73 -3.37
C TYR A 114 -0.82 15.76 -3.70
N ARG A 115 -0.92 16.45 -4.86
CA ARG A 115 0.05 17.50 -5.25
C ARG A 115 0.07 18.66 -4.27
N GLN A 116 -1.11 19.11 -3.81
CA GLN A 116 -1.23 20.17 -2.81
C GLN A 116 -0.52 19.78 -1.50
N THR A 117 -0.70 18.53 -1.07
CA THR A 117 -0.06 18.00 0.13
C THR A 117 1.46 17.98 0.00
N ARG A 118 1.97 17.54 -1.16
CA ARG A 118 3.42 17.47 -1.39
C ARG A 118 4.05 18.87 -1.60
N SER A 119 3.33 19.82 -2.16
CA SER A 119 3.83 21.19 -2.38
C SER A 119 3.72 22.10 -1.14
N GLN A 120 2.74 21.86 -0.26
CA GLN A 120 2.47 22.65 0.94
C GLN A 120 2.24 21.77 2.17
N PRO A 121 3.23 20.96 2.58
CA PRO A 121 3.04 19.95 3.62
C PRO A 121 2.64 20.56 4.96
N ALA A 122 3.23 21.66 5.38
CA ALA A 122 2.90 22.33 6.65
C ALA A 122 1.44 22.82 6.70
N LYS A 123 0.97 23.42 5.60
CA LYS A 123 -0.43 23.89 5.50
C LYS A 123 -1.40 22.73 5.52
N THR A 124 -1.10 21.66 4.79
CA THR A 124 -1.95 20.46 4.78
C THR A 124 -1.94 19.76 6.14
N LYS A 125 -0.78 19.69 6.82
CA LYS A 125 -0.69 19.19 8.19
C LYS A 125 -1.61 19.96 9.11
N ALA A 126 -1.55 21.30 9.10
CA ALA A 126 -2.42 22.14 9.93
C ALA A 126 -3.92 21.92 9.63
N GLN A 127 -4.29 21.77 8.35
CA GLN A 127 -5.67 21.49 7.95
C GLN A 127 -6.15 20.12 8.45
N LEU A 128 -5.33 19.08 8.31
CA LEU A 128 -5.67 17.72 8.78
C LEU A 128 -5.83 17.68 10.29
N LEU A 129 -4.91 18.28 11.03
CA LEU A 129 -4.99 18.36 12.48
C LEU A 129 -6.20 19.19 12.92
N GLY A 130 -6.50 20.31 12.27
CA GLY A 130 -7.69 21.10 12.55
C GLY A 130 -9.00 20.32 12.34
N MET A 131 -9.09 19.49 11.31
CA MET A 131 -10.24 18.61 11.11
C MET A 131 -10.36 17.55 12.22
N ALA A 132 -9.25 16.96 12.64
CA ALA A 132 -9.25 16.03 13.76
C ALA A 132 -9.64 16.72 15.10
N THR A 133 -9.10 17.92 15.33
CA THR A 133 -9.39 18.73 16.53
C THR A 133 -10.88 19.09 16.62
N ALA A 134 -11.51 19.40 15.50
CA ALA A 134 -12.94 19.70 15.46
C ALA A 134 -13.82 18.50 15.88
N ASN A 135 -13.31 17.28 15.79
CA ASN A 135 -14.02 16.05 16.18
C ASN A 135 -13.64 15.55 17.58
N LEU A 136 -12.38 15.63 17.96
CA LEU A 136 -11.84 14.98 19.17
C LEU A 136 -11.38 15.96 20.27
N GLY A 137 -11.30 17.25 19.96
CA GLY A 137 -10.71 18.24 20.86
C GLY A 137 -9.18 18.32 20.77
N GLU A 138 -8.61 19.42 21.27
CA GLU A 138 -7.19 19.75 21.11
C GLU A 138 -6.26 18.81 21.87
N GLU A 139 -6.62 18.48 23.12
CA GLU A 139 -5.80 17.62 23.99
C GLU A 139 -5.63 16.21 23.40
N MET A 140 -6.73 15.60 22.96
CA MET A 140 -6.73 14.27 22.34
C MET A 140 -5.89 14.26 21.06
N VAL A 141 -6.04 15.26 20.20
CA VAL A 141 -5.29 15.34 18.94
C VAL A 141 -3.81 15.58 19.20
N LYS A 142 -3.46 16.44 20.13
CA LYS A 142 -2.06 16.69 20.50
C LYS A 142 -1.39 15.43 21.03
N ALA A 143 -2.06 14.66 21.89
CA ALA A 143 -1.52 13.45 22.50
C ALA A 143 -1.45 12.25 21.54
N HIS A 144 -2.48 12.06 20.70
CA HIS A 144 -2.70 10.78 20.02
C HIS A 144 -2.84 10.86 18.51
N PHE A 145 -2.99 12.05 17.90
CA PHE A 145 -3.25 12.20 16.46
C PHE A 145 -2.33 13.21 15.77
N THR A 146 -1.18 13.53 16.39
CA THR A 146 -0.19 14.46 15.82
C THR A 146 1.07 13.72 15.37
N PRO A 147 1.15 13.27 14.10
CA PRO A 147 2.33 12.61 13.57
C PRO A 147 3.54 13.53 13.50
N SER A 148 4.75 12.97 13.70
CA SER A 148 6.02 13.69 13.58
C SER A 148 6.45 13.93 12.13
N TYR A 149 5.89 13.20 11.18
CA TYR A 149 6.21 13.27 9.74
C TYR A 149 5.19 14.12 8.97
N ASN A 150 5.48 14.42 7.70
CA ASN A 150 4.55 15.16 6.85
C ASN A 150 3.48 14.26 6.23
N PRO A 151 2.29 14.80 5.91
CA PRO A 151 1.27 14.04 5.20
C PRO A 151 1.81 13.46 3.87
N TRP A 152 1.51 12.19 3.60
CA TRP A 152 2.02 11.38 2.49
C TRP A 152 3.50 10.98 2.54
N ASP A 153 4.26 11.31 3.58
CA ASP A 153 5.52 10.61 3.83
C ASP A 153 5.25 9.15 4.26
N GLN A 154 4.12 8.94 4.90
CA GLN A 154 3.51 7.63 5.13
C GLN A 154 2.04 7.67 4.73
N ARG A 155 1.39 6.51 4.66
CA ARG A 155 -0.01 6.43 4.25
C ARG A 155 -0.91 7.12 5.27
N MET A 156 -1.80 7.98 4.78
CA MET A 156 -2.89 8.52 5.60
C MET A 156 -4.01 7.49 5.72
N CYS A 157 -4.58 7.35 6.90
CA CYS A 157 -5.70 6.45 7.15
C CYS A 157 -7.03 7.17 6.90
N LEU A 158 -7.87 6.55 6.09
CA LEU A 158 -9.22 7.04 5.83
C LEU A 158 -10.19 6.31 6.75
N ILE A 159 -11.04 7.08 7.45
CA ILE A 159 -12.14 6.56 8.25
C ILE A 159 -13.48 6.99 7.64
N PRO A 160 -14.37 6.03 7.28
CA PRO A 160 -15.66 6.36 6.72
C PRO A 160 -16.58 7.00 7.78
N ASP A 161 -17.22 8.11 7.41
CA ASP A 161 -18.17 8.85 8.25
C ASP A 161 -17.64 9.23 9.65
N GLY A 162 -16.31 9.11 9.89
CA GLY A 162 -15.69 9.42 11.18
C GLY A 162 -15.94 8.37 12.27
N ASP A 163 -16.20 7.13 11.90
CA ASP A 163 -16.55 6.02 12.77
C ASP A 163 -15.58 5.83 13.97
N LEU A 164 -14.28 5.92 13.75
CA LEU A 164 -13.29 5.87 14.82
C LEU A 164 -13.46 7.05 15.80
N TYR A 165 -13.67 8.27 15.29
CA TYR A 165 -13.88 9.44 16.13
C TYR A 165 -15.16 9.30 16.97
N GLN A 166 -16.20 8.74 16.37
CA GLN A 166 -17.44 8.46 17.07
C GLN A 166 -17.21 7.46 18.22
N SER A 167 -16.53 6.34 17.96
CA SER A 167 -16.23 5.33 18.99
C SER A 167 -15.40 5.91 20.16
N ILE A 168 -14.48 6.85 19.88
CA ILE A 168 -13.70 7.54 20.92
C ILE A 168 -14.59 8.49 21.73
N ASN A 169 -15.44 9.29 21.08
CA ASN A 169 -16.32 10.25 21.75
C ASN A 169 -17.40 9.57 22.58
N GLU A 170 -17.88 8.39 22.19
CA GLU A 170 -18.82 7.55 22.92
C GLU A 170 -18.17 6.81 24.11
N GLY A 171 -16.83 6.82 24.18
CA GLY A 171 -16.08 6.14 25.23
C GLY A 171 -15.96 4.62 25.05
N SER A 172 -16.42 4.08 23.90
CA SER A 172 -16.27 2.66 23.56
C SER A 172 -14.89 2.32 23.02
N ALA A 173 -14.14 3.32 22.54
CA ALA A 173 -12.73 3.21 22.18
C ALA A 173 -11.87 4.19 22.97
N GLN A 174 -10.63 3.77 23.30
CA GLN A 174 -9.59 4.59 23.90
C GLN A 174 -8.31 4.49 23.09
N VAL A 175 -7.43 5.48 23.21
CA VAL A 175 -6.12 5.49 22.52
C VAL A 175 -5.02 5.70 23.54
N VAL A 176 -4.00 4.85 23.48
CA VAL A 176 -2.77 4.95 24.27
C VAL A 176 -1.59 5.07 23.29
N THR A 177 -0.75 6.09 23.49
CA THR A 177 0.39 6.37 22.61
C THR A 177 1.69 6.27 23.38
N GLY A 178 2.59 5.39 22.95
CA GLY A 178 3.89 5.18 23.55
C GLY A 178 4.48 3.82 23.18
N ASP A 179 5.68 3.56 23.66
CA ASP A 179 6.31 2.25 23.52
C ASP A 179 5.79 1.28 24.59
N ILE A 180 5.56 0.04 24.18
CA ILE A 180 5.25 -1.07 25.08
C ILE A 180 6.55 -1.46 25.79
N GLU A 181 6.53 -1.48 27.13
CA GLU A 181 7.62 -1.99 27.96
C GLU A 181 7.60 -3.52 28.00
N THR A 182 6.46 -4.07 28.40
CA THR A 182 6.30 -5.51 28.56
C THR A 182 4.82 -5.92 28.56
N TRP A 183 4.57 -7.19 28.26
CA TRP A 183 3.26 -7.80 28.50
C TRP A 183 3.17 -8.39 29.89
N THR A 184 1.97 -8.39 30.45
CA THR A 184 1.60 -8.97 31.74
C THR A 184 0.61 -10.12 31.53
N GLU A 185 0.19 -10.77 32.61
CA GLU A 185 -0.84 -11.80 32.56
C GLU A 185 -2.19 -11.28 32.04
N GLN A 186 -2.48 -10.00 32.23
CA GLN A 186 -3.79 -9.40 31.92
C GLN A 186 -3.74 -8.33 30.82
N GLY A 187 -2.59 -8.04 30.22
CA GLY A 187 -2.47 -6.99 29.21
C GLY A 187 -1.05 -6.49 28.99
N LEU A 188 -0.89 -5.17 28.96
CA LEU A 188 0.37 -4.49 28.61
C LEU A 188 0.75 -3.48 29.69
N VAL A 189 2.06 -3.25 29.83
CA VAL A 189 2.62 -2.09 30.53
C VAL A 189 3.40 -1.26 29.51
N MET A 190 3.10 0.04 29.46
CA MET A 190 3.81 1.00 28.64
C MET A 190 5.07 1.51 29.36
N LYS A 191 6.04 2.05 28.60
CA LYS A 191 7.28 2.60 29.21
C LYS A 191 7.08 3.76 30.18
N ASP A 192 5.96 4.45 30.08
CA ASP A 192 5.59 5.52 31.03
C ASP A 192 4.88 5.00 32.30
N GLY A 193 4.74 3.67 32.42
CA GLY A 193 4.05 3.01 33.52
C GLY A 193 2.55 2.85 33.35
N THR A 194 1.96 3.31 32.25
CA THR A 194 0.53 3.12 31.96
C THR A 194 0.23 1.62 31.77
N GLU A 195 -0.72 1.10 32.52
CA GLU A 195 -1.22 -0.27 32.38
C GLU A 195 -2.46 -0.30 31.50
N VAL A 196 -2.49 -1.26 30.56
CA VAL A 196 -3.63 -1.52 29.68
C VAL A 196 -4.04 -2.98 29.80
N THR A 197 -5.26 -3.20 30.29
CA THR A 197 -5.80 -4.57 30.47
C THR A 197 -6.80 -4.93 29.39
N GLY A 198 -6.83 -6.20 29.01
CA GLY A 198 -7.76 -6.71 28.00
C GLY A 198 -7.86 -8.22 28.02
N ASP A 199 -8.97 -8.75 27.53
CA ASP A 199 -9.26 -10.18 27.39
C ASP A 199 -8.68 -10.73 26.09
N ILE A 200 -8.54 -9.85 25.07
CA ILE A 200 -8.03 -10.17 23.73
C ILE A 200 -7.00 -9.12 23.32
N ILE A 201 -5.88 -9.57 22.74
CA ILE A 201 -4.89 -8.71 22.11
C ILE A 201 -4.86 -8.99 20.62
N VAL A 202 -5.12 -7.95 19.81
CA VAL A 202 -5.05 -7.97 18.35
C VAL A 202 -3.76 -7.28 17.92
N THR A 203 -2.81 -8.04 17.37
CA THR A 203 -1.53 -7.50 16.90
C THR A 203 -1.66 -6.95 15.47
N ALA A 204 -2.27 -5.77 15.32
CA ALA A 204 -2.41 -5.08 14.02
C ALA A 204 -1.10 -4.35 13.61
N THR A 205 0.02 -5.03 13.76
CA THR A 205 1.39 -4.49 13.66
C THR A 205 1.93 -4.40 12.23
N GLY A 206 1.14 -4.84 11.26
CA GLY A 206 1.45 -4.69 9.83
C GLY A 206 1.59 -6.01 9.09
N ILE A 207 2.11 -5.90 7.89
CA ILE A 207 2.22 -6.99 6.92
C ILE A 207 3.67 -7.19 6.50
N THR A 208 3.97 -8.40 6.07
CA THR A 208 5.23 -8.73 5.41
C THR A 208 5.02 -8.66 3.90
N LEU A 209 5.82 -7.81 3.23
CA LEU A 209 5.76 -7.70 1.77
C LEU A 209 6.51 -8.85 1.12
N THR A 210 6.04 -9.26 -0.04
CA THR A 210 6.71 -10.23 -0.90
C THR A 210 6.47 -9.88 -2.35
N VAL A 211 7.42 -10.21 -3.20
CA VAL A 211 7.27 -10.03 -4.65
C VAL A 211 6.40 -11.15 -5.18
N MET A 212 5.38 -10.83 -5.99
CA MET A 212 4.49 -11.81 -6.63
C MET A 212 3.91 -12.85 -5.66
N SER A 213 3.58 -12.45 -4.44
CA SER A 213 3.09 -13.37 -3.39
C SER A 213 4.04 -14.50 -3.03
N GLY A 214 5.34 -14.34 -3.27
CA GLY A 214 6.35 -15.37 -2.99
C GLY A 214 6.39 -16.49 -4.02
N ILE A 215 5.78 -16.33 -5.19
CA ILE A 215 5.89 -17.31 -6.28
C ILE A 215 7.32 -17.30 -6.79
N ALA A 216 7.95 -18.47 -6.83
CA ALA A 216 9.25 -18.65 -7.46
C ALA A 216 9.07 -18.75 -9.00
N PHE A 217 9.90 -18.05 -9.73
CA PHE A 217 9.93 -18.08 -11.19
C PHE A 217 11.28 -18.59 -11.67
N ASP A 218 11.22 -19.32 -12.75
CA ASP A 218 12.38 -19.88 -13.44
C ASP A 218 12.25 -19.56 -14.95
N LEU A 219 13.35 -19.22 -15.56
CA LEU A 219 13.46 -19.04 -17.00
C LEU A 219 14.55 -19.99 -17.51
N ASP A 220 14.13 -21.04 -18.22
CA ASP A 220 15.00 -22.05 -18.84
C ASP A 220 16.01 -22.67 -17.84
N GLY A 221 15.56 -23.01 -16.62
CA GLY A 221 16.38 -23.59 -15.56
C GLY A 221 17.14 -22.58 -14.71
N THR A 222 16.98 -21.29 -14.99
CA THR A 222 17.62 -20.21 -14.22
C THR A 222 16.57 -19.49 -13.36
N ALA A 223 16.74 -19.50 -12.04
CA ALA A 223 15.83 -18.82 -11.13
C ALA A 223 15.88 -17.29 -11.34
N ILE A 224 14.71 -16.67 -11.40
CA ILE A 224 14.59 -15.22 -11.55
C ILE A 224 14.74 -14.56 -10.17
N ASN A 225 15.71 -13.65 -10.07
CA ASN A 225 15.90 -12.79 -8.90
C ASN A 225 15.39 -11.36 -9.25
N PHE A 226 14.22 -10.99 -8.73
CA PHE A 226 13.61 -9.69 -9.05
C PHE A 226 14.47 -8.47 -8.67
N PRO A 227 15.22 -8.44 -7.57
CA PRO A 227 16.14 -7.34 -7.25
C PRO A 227 17.20 -7.03 -8.33
N ASP A 228 17.52 -7.99 -9.19
CA ASP A 228 18.47 -7.81 -10.29
C ASP A 228 17.81 -7.27 -11.57
N THR A 229 16.50 -7.05 -11.53
CA THR A 229 15.74 -6.57 -12.69
C THR A 229 15.36 -5.10 -12.56
N PHE A 230 15.14 -4.46 -13.69
CA PHE A 230 14.53 -3.13 -13.79
C PHE A 230 13.07 -3.24 -14.20
N THR A 231 12.22 -2.43 -13.59
CA THR A 231 10.82 -2.36 -13.99
C THR A 231 10.67 -1.61 -15.30
N TYR A 232 9.93 -2.18 -16.25
CA TYR A 232 9.56 -1.51 -17.51
C TYR A 232 8.12 -1.03 -17.40
N LYS A 233 7.94 0.30 -17.55
CA LYS A 233 6.64 0.98 -17.41
C LYS A 233 5.90 0.61 -16.11
N GLY A 234 6.63 0.20 -15.06
CA GLY A 234 6.09 -0.25 -13.78
C GLY A 234 5.22 -1.50 -13.84
N MET A 235 5.33 -2.33 -14.89
CA MET A 235 4.50 -3.53 -15.04
C MET A 235 5.20 -4.74 -15.63
N MET A 236 6.30 -4.59 -16.38
CA MET A 236 7.13 -5.68 -16.86
C MET A 236 8.55 -5.54 -16.31
N TYR A 237 9.42 -6.50 -16.57
CA TYR A 237 10.76 -6.54 -15.95
C TYR A 237 11.82 -6.86 -16.97
N SER A 238 13.00 -6.24 -16.86
CA SER A 238 14.10 -6.46 -17.79
C SER A 238 14.53 -7.92 -17.82
N GLY A 239 14.72 -8.46 -19.02
CA GLY A 239 15.13 -9.84 -19.27
C GLY A 239 14.05 -10.91 -19.04
N ILE A 240 12.84 -10.55 -18.62
CA ILE A 240 11.76 -11.50 -18.35
C ILE A 240 10.73 -11.42 -19.49
N PRO A 241 10.62 -12.48 -20.33
CA PRO A 241 9.70 -12.49 -21.45
C PRO A 241 8.24 -12.65 -21.02
N ASN A 242 7.33 -12.08 -21.78
CA ASN A 242 5.87 -12.31 -21.71
C ASN A 242 5.23 -12.17 -20.33
N MET A 243 5.86 -11.45 -19.42
CA MET A 243 5.38 -11.27 -18.04
C MET A 243 4.94 -9.85 -17.80
N ALA A 244 3.70 -9.67 -17.35
CA ALA A 244 3.20 -8.39 -16.84
C ALA A 244 2.58 -8.56 -15.48
N HIS A 245 2.87 -7.62 -14.57
CA HIS A 245 2.40 -7.60 -13.21
C HIS A 245 1.66 -6.30 -12.89
N THR A 246 0.58 -6.39 -12.17
CA THR A 246 -0.16 -5.22 -11.69
C THR A 246 0.22 -4.92 -10.25
N PHE A 247 0.93 -3.81 -10.07
CA PHE A 247 1.15 -3.17 -8.77
C PHE A 247 0.50 -1.78 -8.81
N GLY A 248 -0.34 -1.48 -7.83
CA GLY A 248 -1.13 -0.25 -7.82
C GLY A 248 -0.35 0.99 -7.38
N TYR A 249 -1.08 2.07 -7.20
CA TYR A 249 -0.54 3.33 -6.68
C TYR A 249 -0.56 3.35 -5.16
N ILE A 250 0.44 3.96 -4.55
CA ILE A 250 0.43 4.24 -3.11
C ILE A 250 -0.56 5.36 -2.80
N ASN A 251 -0.69 6.33 -3.70
CA ASN A 251 -1.43 7.58 -3.52
C ASN A 251 -2.77 7.65 -4.28
N ALA A 252 -3.17 6.57 -4.94
CA ALA A 252 -4.41 6.49 -5.72
C ALA A 252 -5.00 5.08 -5.71
N SER A 253 -6.21 4.93 -6.28
CA SER A 253 -6.84 3.61 -6.41
C SER A 253 -6.01 2.66 -7.28
N TRP A 254 -5.86 1.42 -6.81
CA TRP A 254 -5.17 0.36 -7.53
C TRP A 254 -5.83 -0.01 -8.86
N THR A 255 -7.16 0.12 -8.95
CA THR A 255 -7.92 -0.13 -10.17
C THR A 255 -7.49 0.75 -11.34
N LEU A 256 -7.00 1.96 -11.05
CA LEU A 256 -6.47 2.84 -12.10
C LEU A 256 -5.24 2.27 -12.78
N ARG A 257 -4.37 1.60 -12.02
CA ARG A 257 -3.18 0.94 -12.58
C ARG A 257 -3.55 -0.36 -13.27
N ALA A 258 -4.47 -1.13 -12.68
CA ALA A 258 -4.96 -2.37 -13.27
C ALA A 258 -5.55 -2.14 -14.67
N ASP A 259 -6.38 -1.10 -14.84
CA ASP A 259 -6.91 -0.71 -16.15
C ASP A 259 -5.79 -0.41 -17.16
N LEU A 260 -4.79 0.38 -16.75
CA LEU A 260 -3.68 0.75 -17.65
C LEU A 260 -2.84 -0.48 -18.04
N THR A 261 -2.55 -1.35 -17.08
CA THR A 261 -1.82 -2.59 -17.34
C THR A 261 -2.61 -3.50 -18.29
N ALA A 262 -3.91 -3.68 -18.07
CA ALA A 262 -4.76 -4.48 -18.93
C ALA A 262 -4.83 -3.92 -20.37
N GLU A 263 -5.03 -2.60 -20.51
CA GLU A 263 -5.01 -1.95 -21.83
C GLU A 263 -3.68 -2.13 -22.55
N TYR A 264 -2.56 -2.01 -21.84
CA TYR A 264 -1.24 -2.20 -22.43
C TYR A 264 -1.03 -3.64 -22.88
N VAL A 265 -1.37 -4.62 -22.04
CA VAL A 265 -1.24 -6.05 -22.37
C VAL A 265 -2.10 -6.40 -23.57
N CYS A 266 -3.35 -5.92 -23.65
CA CYS A 266 -4.19 -6.16 -24.84
C CYS A 266 -3.59 -5.56 -26.12
N ARG A 267 -3.04 -4.33 -26.05
CA ARG A 267 -2.36 -3.70 -27.17
C ARG A 267 -1.12 -4.48 -27.59
N LEU A 268 -0.32 -4.94 -26.62
CA LEU A 268 0.87 -5.75 -26.86
C LEU A 268 0.52 -7.07 -27.54
N LEU A 269 -0.47 -7.81 -27.03
CA LEU A 269 -0.91 -9.06 -27.63
C LEU A 269 -1.43 -8.88 -29.06
N ASN A 270 -2.22 -7.83 -29.32
CA ASN A 270 -2.70 -7.52 -30.67
C ASN A 270 -1.53 -7.21 -31.63
N HIS A 271 -0.54 -6.45 -31.13
CA HIS A 271 0.67 -6.15 -31.91
C HIS A 271 1.47 -7.42 -32.21
N MET A 272 1.71 -8.27 -31.23
CA MET A 272 2.42 -9.54 -31.38
C MET A 272 1.70 -10.47 -32.40
N THR A 273 0.37 -10.57 -32.28
CA THR A 273 -0.43 -11.38 -33.23
C THR A 273 -0.34 -10.85 -34.65
N ALA A 274 -0.46 -9.53 -34.82
CA ALA A 274 -0.39 -8.92 -36.16
C ALA A 274 0.98 -9.08 -36.83
N ASN A 275 2.05 -9.19 -36.05
CA ASN A 275 3.43 -9.33 -36.52
C ASN A 275 3.98 -10.77 -36.42
N GLN A 276 3.13 -11.74 -36.06
CA GLN A 276 3.50 -13.16 -35.90
C GLN A 276 4.63 -13.38 -34.86
N GLN A 277 4.65 -12.55 -33.81
CA GLN A 277 5.63 -12.59 -32.73
C GLN A 277 5.08 -13.39 -31.56
N ALA A 278 5.89 -14.24 -30.93
CA ALA A 278 5.51 -15.08 -29.81
C ALA A 278 6.12 -14.61 -28.50
N VAL A 279 7.18 -13.82 -28.53
CA VAL A 279 7.92 -13.37 -27.35
C VAL A 279 8.08 -11.86 -27.39
N ALA A 280 7.89 -11.22 -26.21
CA ALA A 280 8.16 -9.81 -25.99
C ALA A 280 8.93 -9.65 -24.67
N THR A 281 10.18 -9.23 -24.75
CA THR A 281 11.10 -9.11 -23.62
C THR A 281 11.55 -7.65 -23.46
N PRO A 282 11.29 -6.98 -22.32
CA PRO A 282 11.92 -5.70 -22.03
C PRO A 282 13.42 -5.90 -21.87
N THR A 283 14.22 -5.23 -22.69
CA THR A 283 15.68 -5.42 -22.73
C THR A 283 16.40 -4.11 -22.51
N LEU A 284 17.36 -4.08 -21.58
CA LEU A 284 18.21 -2.92 -21.34
C LEU A 284 19.03 -2.62 -22.60
N ARG A 285 19.00 -1.37 -23.04
CA ARG A 285 19.77 -0.90 -24.19
C ARG A 285 21.17 -0.46 -23.74
N PRO A 286 22.13 -0.36 -24.64
CA PRO A 286 23.46 0.17 -24.30
C PRO A 286 23.41 1.54 -23.61
N GLU A 287 22.47 2.40 -23.99
CA GLU A 287 22.26 3.71 -23.38
C GLU A 287 21.70 3.65 -21.96
N ASP A 288 21.07 2.55 -21.58
CA ASP A 288 20.51 2.31 -20.24
C ASP A 288 21.57 1.79 -19.25
N ALA A 289 22.75 1.36 -19.72
CA ALA A 289 23.78 0.69 -18.90
C ALA A 289 24.27 1.52 -17.70
N ASN A 290 24.31 2.85 -17.87
CA ASN A 290 24.76 3.78 -16.83
C ASN A 290 23.61 4.61 -16.20
N MET A 291 22.36 4.19 -16.37
CA MET A 291 21.25 4.92 -15.77
C MET A 291 21.31 4.82 -14.24
N PRO A 292 20.93 5.90 -13.51
CA PRO A 292 20.82 5.84 -12.06
C PRO A 292 19.84 4.74 -11.63
N THR A 293 20.28 3.95 -10.65
CA THR A 293 19.46 2.89 -10.07
C THR A 293 18.80 3.39 -8.79
N GLU A 294 17.51 3.23 -8.71
CA GLU A 294 16.69 3.66 -7.59
C GLU A 294 15.82 2.50 -7.09
N ASP A 295 15.40 2.58 -5.82
CA ASP A 295 14.44 1.63 -5.27
C ASP A 295 13.12 1.73 -6.01
N TRP A 296 12.37 0.64 -6.12
CA TRP A 296 11.08 0.57 -6.83
C TRP A 296 10.12 1.71 -6.47
N ILE A 297 10.03 2.08 -5.19
CA ILE A 297 9.21 3.17 -4.71
C ILE A 297 10.10 4.10 -3.89
N GLN A 298 10.18 5.33 -4.33
CA GLN A 298 10.78 6.44 -3.61
C GLN A 298 9.72 7.22 -2.83
N ASP A 299 10.13 8.16 -2.01
CA ASP A 299 9.27 9.12 -1.32
C ASP A 299 8.18 8.50 -0.42
N PHE A 300 8.35 7.26 0.03
CA PHE A 300 7.41 6.61 0.93
C PHE A 300 8.14 5.92 2.08
N SER A 301 8.03 6.51 3.27
CA SER A 301 8.85 6.13 4.44
C SER A 301 8.21 5.09 5.36
N ALA A 302 7.05 4.52 4.97
CA ALA A 302 6.36 3.53 5.79
C ALA A 302 7.24 2.30 6.08
N GLY A 303 7.33 1.91 7.35
CA GLY A 303 8.25 0.87 7.81
C GLY A 303 8.08 -0.47 7.10
N TYR A 304 6.83 -0.87 6.79
CA TYR A 304 6.56 -2.13 6.09
C TYR A 304 7.14 -2.16 4.66
N MET A 305 7.17 -1.02 3.97
CA MET A 305 7.79 -0.91 2.65
C MET A 305 9.31 -0.96 2.74
N ARG A 306 9.89 -0.14 3.63
CA ARG A 306 11.36 -0.05 3.78
C ARG A 306 12.01 -1.36 4.14
N ARG A 307 11.38 -2.14 5.02
CA ARG A 307 11.93 -3.44 5.45
C ARG A 307 12.15 -4.41 4.31
N MET A 308 11.27 -4.39 3.30
CA MET A 308 11.22 -5.40 2.24
C MET A 308 11.56 -4.85 0.85
N MET A 309 11.93 -3.57 0.73
CA MET A 309 12.20 -2.93 -0.57
C MET A 309 13.35 -3.61 -1.33
N HIS A 310 14.30 -4.19 -0.60
CA HIS A 310 15.42 -4.94 -1.17
C HIS A 310 15.01 -6.19 -1.95
N LEU A 311 13.78 -6.68 -1.79
CA LEU A 311 13.23 -7.81 -2.55
C LEU A 311 12.60 -7.39 -3.88
N PHE A 312 12.36 -6.10 -4.07
CA PHE A 312 11.67 -5.58 -5.24
C PHE A 312 12.63 -5.25 -6.39
N PRO A 313 12.13 -5.20 -7.64
CA PRO A 313 12.90 -4.76 -8.78
C PRO A 313 13.45 -3.35 -8.57
N LYS A 314 14.44 -2.97 -9.32
CA LYS A 314 14.94 -1.60 -9.39
C LYS A 314 14.12 -0.77 -10.36
N GLN A 315 14.20 0.53 -10.23
CA GLN A 315 13.78 1.46 -11.28
C GLN A 315 14.96 2.31 -11.77
N GLY A 316 14.82 2.80 -12.98
CA GLY A 316 15.80 3.67 -13.63
C GLY A 316 15.12 4.92 -14.18
N GLN A 317 15.48 5.31 -15.41
CA GLN A 317 14.97 6.48 -16.10
C GLN A 317 14.10 6.11 -17.31
N GLY A 318 13.33 7.09 -17.81
CA GLY A 318 12.49 6.90 -18.98
C GLY A 318 11.47 5.76 -18.84
N PRO A 319 11.48 4.75 -19.73
CA PRO A 319 10.56 3.64 -19.67
C PRO A 319 10.80 2.69 -18.47
N TRP A 320 11.98 2.79 -17.84
CA TRP A 320 12.37 1.99 -16.68
C TRP A 320 11.92 2.59 -15.34
N ARG A 321 11.05 3.60 -15.37
CA ARG A 321 10.56 4.27 -14.16
C ARG A 321 9.19 3.74 -13.74
N ASN A 322 9.01 3.56 -12.43
CA ASN A 322 7.73 3.39 -11.76
C ASN A 322 7.27 4.76 -11.25
N THR A 323 6.46 5.45 -12.05
CA THR A 323 6.18 6.88 -11.83
C THR A 323 5.34 7.19 -10.61
N GLN A 324 4.55 6.22 -10.14
CA GLN A 324 3.54 6.40 -9.09
C GLN A 324 2.60 7.62 -9.36
N ASP A 325 2.48 8.04 -10.61
CA ASP A 325 1.60 9.12 -11.06
C ASP A 325 0.68 8.62 -12.19
N TYR A 326 -0.62 8.53 -11.88
CA TYR A 326 -1.63 8.05 -12.83
C TYR A 326 -1.68 8.87 -14.14
N LYS A 327 -1.46 10.18 -14.07
CA LYS A 327 -1.53 11.06 -15.24
C LYS A 327 -0.33 10.82 -16.18
N LEU A 328 0.85 10.65 -15.62
CA LEU A 328 2.06 10.31 -16.37
C LEU A 328 1.95 8.90 -16.97
N ASP A 329 1.55 7.93 -16.16
CA ASP A 329 1.36 6.55 -16.61
C ASP A 329 0.32 6.44 -17.71
N LYS A 330 -0.82 7.13 -17.58
CA LYS A 330 -1.85 7.18 -18.62
C LYS A 330 -1.30 7.67 -19.96
N LYS A 331 -0.41 8.67 -19.95
CA LYS A 331 0.25 9.17 -21.15
C LYS A 331 1.23 8.14 -21.72
N MET A 332 2.08 7.58 -20.86
CA MET A 332 3.11 6.61 -21.23
C MET A 332 2.52 5.28 -21.74
N ILE A 333 1.46 4.80 -21.10
CA ILE A 333 0.88 3.48 -21.37
C ILE A 333 -0.09 3.52 -22.55
N ARG A 334 -0.99 4.50 -22.61
CA ARG A 334 -2.02 4.57 -23.67
C ARG A 334 -1.53 5.14 -24.98
N ARG A 335 -0.59 6.08 -24.96
CA ARG A 335 -0.20 6.86 -26.13
C ARG A 335 1.16 6.51 -26.71
N ALA A 336 2.07 5.93 -25.93
CA ALA A 336 3.35 5.52 -26.43
C ALA A 336 3.20 4.32 -27.39
N PRO A 337 4.06 4.23 -28.42
CA PRO A 337 4.11 3.06 -29.29
C PRO A 337 4.47 1.81 -28.49
N ILE A 338 4.09 0.65 -29.00
CA ILE A 338 4.54 -0.65 -28.46
C ILE A 338 6.03 -0.85 -28.82
N GLU A 339 6.40 -0.57 -30.06
CA GLU A 339 7.80 -0.56 -30.50
C GLU A 339 8.47 0.74 -30.05
N ASP A 340 9.05 0.72 -28.88
CA ASP A 340 9.74 1.87 -28.26
C ASP A 340 11.26 1.65 -28.15
N GLY A 341 11.79 0.59 -28.79
CA GLY A 341 13.20 0.23 -28.79
C GLY A 341 13.67 -0.45 -27.50
N VAL A 342 12.75 -0.69 -26.54
CA VAL A 342 13.01 -1.41 -25.29
C VAL A 342 12.46 -2.83 -25.34
N LEU A 343 11.25 -3.00 -25.90
CA LEU A 343 10.72 -4.32 -26.15
C LEU A 343 11.42 -4.97 -27.35
N VAL A 344 12.07 -6.09 -27.08
CA VAL A 344 12.64 -6.99 -28.12
C VAL A 344 11.62 -8.08 -28.38
N PHE A 345 11.29 -8.27 -29.63
CA PHE A 345 10.34 -9.28 -30.07
C PHE A 345 11.06 -10.46 -30.72
N GLY A 346 10.50 -11.66 -30.56
CA GLY A 346 11.05 -12.89 -31.17
C GLY A 346 9.96 -13.91 -31.43
N ASP A 347 10.34 -14.92 -32.21
CA ASP A 347 9.55 -16.11 -32.46
C ASP A 347 9.72 -17.10 -31.31
N SER A 348 8.83 -18.09 -31.21
CA SER A 348 8.85 -19.12 -30.16
C SER A 348 10.13 -20.00 -30.13
N GLY A 349 11.00 -19.88 -31.11
CA GLY A 349 12.29 -20.59 -31.19
C GLY A 349 13.54 -19.73 -30.90
N ASN A 350 13.38 -18.42 -30.75
CA ASN A 350 14.49 -17.48 -30.52
C ASN A 350 14.23 -16.63 -29.24
N ILE A 351 14.31 -17.25 -28.09
CA ILE A 351 14.46 -16.50 -26.86
C ILE A 351 15.92 -16.01 -26.85
N ALA A 352 16.14 -14.71 -27.08
CA ALA A 352 17.47 -14.14 -26.94
C ALA A 352 18.01 -14.44 -25.54
N PRO A 353 19.23 -14.99 -25.38
CA PRO A 353 19.79 -15.22 -24.06
C PRO A 353 19.80 -13.90 -23.27
N ALA A 354 19.40 -13.95 -22.00
CA ALA A 354 19.48 -12.79 -21.13
C ALA A 354 20.90 -12.23 -21.20
N MET A 355 21.04 -10.97 -21.64
CA MET A 355 22.37 -10.32 -21.60
C MET A 355 22.81 -10.36 -20.13
N ASP A 356 24.05 -10.84 -19.91
CA ASP A 356 24.68 -10.85 -18.59
C ASP A 356 24.43 -9.50 -17.91
N SER A 357 23.74 -9.56 -16.79
CA SER A 357 23.46 -8.36 -16.00
C SER A 357 24.79 -7.68 -15.69
N PRO A 358 24.95 -6.38 -15.97
CA PRO A 358 26.20 -5.70 -15.63
C PRO A 358 26.41 -5.90 -14.12
N THR A 359 27.56 -6.48 -13.78
CA THR A 359 27.99 -6.72 -12.39
C THR A 359 27.95 -5.40 -11.65
N LEU A 360 26.95 -5.22 -10.82
CA LEU A 360 26.81 -4.01 -9.98
C LEU A 360 28.00 -3.95 -9.06
N THR A 361 28.97 -3.13 -9.40
CA THR A 361 30.09 -2.81 -8.53
C THR A 361 29.53 -2.17 -7.26
N LYS A 362 29.65 -2.85 -6.13
CA LYS A 362 29.32 -2.31 -4.82
C LYS A 362 30.16 -1.04 -4.64
N VAL A 363 29.50 0.11 -4.68
CA VAL A 363 30.10 1.35 -4.16
C VAL A 363 29.99 1.23 -2.63
N ALA A 364 31.16 1.23 -1.99
CA ALA A 364 31.36 1.07 -0.55
C ALA A 364 30.72 2.22 0.26
#